data_910681f33c67ef912e96245a9bec566a
#
_entry.id   910681f33c67ef912e96245a9bec566a
#
_cell.length_a   1.000
_cell.length_b   1.000
_cell.length_c   1.000
_cell.angle_alpha   90.00
_cell.angle_beta   90.00
_cell.angle_gamma   90.00
#
_symmetry.space_group_name_H-M   'P 1'
#
loop_
_entity.id
_entity.type
_entity.pdbx_description
1 polymer ?
#
loop_
_entity_poly.entity_id
_entity_poly.type
_entity_poly.pdbx_seq_one_letter_code
_entity_poly.pdbx_strand_id
1 'polypeptide(L)'
;MRIELKAIGLVRTNAQKLPRHWSVSDVEGTLVIDEEYLEGLRDIEAGQRIVVIFHFHRSPAFSPEMLLQTSGQSGKEMGVFSICSPVRPNPIGISVLEVLGTRGANIDVRRLDMLDGTPILDIKPHIEEMPG
;
A
#
# COMPACT_ATOMS: atom_id res chain seq x y z
N MET A 1 2.51 -8.06 23.70
CA MET A 1 3.57 -8.34 22.71
C MET A 1 3.86 -7.07 21.91
N ARG A 2 5.12 -6.71 21.80
CA ARG A 2 5.55 -5.58 20.98
C ARG A 2 6.14 -6.09 19.67
N ILE A 3 5.74 -5.51 18.56
CA ILE A 3 6.25 -5.85 17.23
C ILE A 3 6.84 -4.58 16.62
N GLU A 4 8.04 -4.67 16.09
CA GLU A 4 8.69 -3.59 15.37
C GLU A 4 8.78 -3.94 13.90
N LEU A 5 8.40 -2.98 13.04
CA LEU A 5 8.51 -3.11 11.59
C LEU A 5 9.46 -2.05 11.07
N LYS A 6 10.26 -2.44 10.07
CA LYS A 6 11.21 -1.54 9.42
C LYS A 6 10.73 -1.25 8.01
N ALA A 7 10.70 0.02 7.64
CA ALA A 7 10.39 0.39 6.26
C ALA A 7 11.49 -0.11 5.33
N ILE A 8 11.09 -0.66 4.19
CA ILE A 8 12.03 -1.13 3.17
C ILE A 8 12.18 -0.15 2.01
N GLY A 9 11.40 0.91 2.01
CA GLY A 9 11.43 1.93 0.97
C GLY A 9 10.32 2.94 1.14
N LEU A 10 10.18 3.81 0.16
CA LEU A 10 9.20 4.90 0.13
C LEU A 10 8.49 4.96 -1.21
N VAL A 11 7.28 5.50 -1.19
CA VAL A 11 6.54 5.85 -2.41
C VAL A 11 6.94 7.25 -2.88
N ARG A 12 7.14 7.42 -4.18
CA ARG A 12 7.34 8.72 -4.82
C ARG A 12 6.31 8.91 -5.92
N THR A 13 5.60 10.01 -5.86
CA THR A 13 4.64 10.41 -6.90
C THR A 13 4.50 11.92 -6.91
N ASN A 14 4.22 12.47 -8.10
CA ASN A 14 3.89 13.88 -8.26
C ASN A 14 2.39 14.15 -8.15
N ALA A 15 1.58 13.10 -8.00
CA ALA A 15 0.14 13.25 -7.88
C ALA A 15 -0.21 13.96 -6.57
N GLN A 16 -0.99 15.04 -6.68
CA GLN A 16 -1.45 15.81 -5.52
C GLN A 16 -2.76 15.28 -4.97
N LYS A 17 -3.56 14.66 -5.85
CA LYS A 17 -4.79 13.97 -5.48
C LYS A 17 -4.68 12.52 -5.86
N LEU A 18 -5.02 11.64 -4.92
CA LEU A 18 -5.02 10.21 -5.15
C LEU A 18 -6.45 9.68 -5.06
N PRO A 19 -6.79 8.69 -5.90
CA PRO A 19 -8.05 7.99 -5.77
C PRO A 19 -8.16 7.32 -4.39
N ARG A 20 -9.39 7.11 -3.96
CA ARG A 20 -9.69 6.50 -2.65
C ARG A 20 -9.19 5.06 -2.50
N HIS A 21 -8.98 4.37 -3.63
CA HIS A 21 -8.60 2.96 -3.63
C HIS A 21 -7.84 2.62 -4.91
N TRP A 22 -6.90 1.68 -4.81
CA TRP A 22 -6.09 1.26 -5.95
C TRP A 22 -6.95 0.70 -7.11
N SER A 23 -8.08 0.06 -6.81
CA SER A 23 -8.94 -0.56 -7.83
C SER A 23 -9.55 0.45 -8.80
N VAL A 24 -9.62 1.73 -8.42
CA VAL A 24 -10.15 2.80 -9.27
C VAL A 24 -9.07 3.83 -9.63
N SER A 25 -7.81 3.49 -9.46
CA SER A 25 -6.68 4.38 -9.73
C SER A 25 -5.95 4.01 -11.01
N ASP A 26 -5.55 5.02 -11.77
CA ASP A 26 -4.60 4.92 -12.87
C ASP A 26 -3.34 5.77 -12.62
N VAL A 27 -3.19 6.26 -11.42
CA VAL A 27 -2.07 7.12 -11.03
C VAL A 27 -0.78 6.32 -11.06
N GLU A 28 0.28 6.91 -11.63
CA GLU A 28 1.60 6.33 -11.70
C GLU A 28 2.50 6.91 -10.60
N GLY A 29 3.48 6.13 -10.22
CA GLY A 29 4.50 6.53 -9.25
C GLY A 29 5.64 5.53 -9.24
N THR A 30 6.52 5.69 -8.27
CA THR A 30 7.70 4.84 -8.13
C THR A 30 7.81 4.37 -6.69
N LEU A 31 8.07 3.07 -6.53
CA LEU A 31 8.47 2.51 -5.25
C LEU A 31 10.00 2.56 -5.20
N VAL A 32 10.53 3.37 -4.31
CA VAL A 32 11.98 3.52 -4.13
C VAL A 32 12.39 2.62 -2.99
N ILE A 33 12.97 1.47 -3.31
CA ILE A 33 13.36 0.46 -2.33
C ILE A 33 14.80 0.72 -1.89
N ASP A 34 15.10 0.49 -0.62
CA ASP A 34 16.45 0.65 -0.09
C ASP A 34 17.39 -0.33 -0.78
N GLU A 35 18.59 0.15 -1.12
CA GLU A 35 19.57 -0.61 -1.90
C GLU A 35 19.95 -1.96 -1.25
N GLU A 36 19.90 -2.05 0.07
CA GLU A 36 20.21 -3.30 0.77
C GLU A 36 19.25 -4.45 0.41
N TYR A 37 18.08 -4.12 -0.18
CA TYR A 37 17.07 -5.11 -0.59
C TYR A 37 17.04 -5.35 -2.10
N LEU A 38 17.98 -4.80 -2.85
CA LEU A 38 17.98 -4.85 -4.31
C LEU A 38 17.81 -6.27 -4.87
N GLU A 39 18.52 -7.24 -4.32
CA GLU A 39 18.42 -8.62 -4.79
C GLU A 39 17.02 -9.21 -4.60
N GLY A 40 16.26 -8.73 -3.64
CA GLY A 40 14.88 -9.16 -3.44
C GLY A 40 13.94 -8.73 -4.54
N LEU A 41 14.34 -7.78 -5.38
CA LEU A 41 13.55 -7.30 -6.52
C LEU A 41 13.78 -8.12 -7.80
N ARG A 42 14.75 -9.04 -7.78
CA ARG A 42 14.96 -9.94 -8.90
C ARG A 42 13.67 -10.71 -9.17
N ASP A 43 13.29 -10.86 -10.40
CA ASP A 43 12.08 -11.53 -10.85
C ASP A 43 10.81 -10.63 -10.82
N ILE A 44 10.91 -9.37 -10.40
CA ILE A 44 9.84 -8.40 -10.58
C ILE A 44 9.96 -7.80 -11.99
N GLU A 45 8.91 -7.96 -12.79
CA GLU A 45 8.91 -7.58 -14.20
C GLU A 45 7.66 -6.79 -14.58
N ALA A 46 7.78 -5.98 -15.63
CA ALA A 46 6.66 -5.24 -16.19
C ALA A 46 5.48 -6.16 -16.52
N GLY A 47 4.29 -5.71 -16.24
CA GLY A 47 3.05 -6.46 -16.48
C GLY A 47 2.57 -7.29 -15.30
N GLN A 48 3.43 -7.54 -14.33
CA GLN A 48 3.02 -8.23 -13.11
C GLN A 48 2.19 -7.35 -12.21
N ARG A 49 1.39 -7.99 -11.36
CA ARG A 49 0.74 -7.32 -10.22
C ARG A 49 1.45 -7.71 -8.94
N ILE A 50 1.65 -6.72 -8.08
CA ILE A 50 2.28 -6.91 -6.78
C ILE A 50 1.36 -6.38 -5.69
N VAL A 51 1.44 -6.99 -4.52
CA VAL A 51 0.78 -6.53 -3.30
C VAL A 51 1.79 -5.71 -2.52
N VAL A 52 1.46 -4.46 -2.22
CA VAL A 52 2.31 -3.57 -1.43
C VAL A 52 1.65 -3.33 -0.08
N ILE A 53 2.38 -3.64 0.98
CA ILE A 53 1.96 -3.41 2.36
C ILE A 53 2.70 -2.18 2.85
N PHE A 54 1.96 -1.21 3.37
CA PHE A 54 2.51 0.11 3.68
C PHE A 54 1.93 0.66 4.98
N HIS A 55 2.57 1.70 5.48
CA HIS A 55 2.15 2.40 6.69
C HIS A 55 1.41 3.68 6.33
N PHE A 56 0.22 3.87 6.90
CA PHE A 56 -0.52 5.12 6.78
C PHE A 56 0.14 6.19 7.67
N HIS A 57 1.24 6.78 7.20
CA HIS A 57 2.10 7.65 8.00
C HIS A 57 1.48 9.00 8.39
N ARG A 58 0.37 9.37 7.75
CA ARG A 58 -0.34 10.64 8.04
C ARG A 58 -1.70 10.42 8.66
N SER A 59 -2.01 9.20 9.05
CA SER A 59 -3.27 8.90 9.72
C SER A 59 -3.29 9.49 11.13
N PRO A 60 -4.44 10.02 11.59
CA PRO A 60 -4.60 10.37 12.99
C PRO A 60 -4.39 9.16 13.90
N ALA A 61 -4.04 9.44 15.16
CA ALA A 61 -3.89 8.38 16.15
C ALA A 61 -5.22 7.64 16.35
N PHE A 62 -5.12 6.33 16.53
CA PHE A 62 -6.28 5.51 16.83
C PHE A 62 -6.73 5.73 18.27
N SER A 63 -8.04 5.73 18.47
CA SER A 63 -8.65 5.71 19.79
C SER A 63 -9.84 4.76 19.81
N PRO A 64 -10.30 4.27 20.99
CA PRO A 64 -11.39 3.29 21.06
C PRO A 64 -12.68 3.71 20.35
N GLU A 65 -12.96 5.02 20.25
CA GLU A 65 -14.12 5.53 19.53
C GLU A 65 -14.09 5.15 18.04
N MET A 66 -12.90 4.92 17.51
CA MET A 66 -12.71 4.61 16.09
C MET A 66 -12.86 3.12 15.77
N LEU A 67 -13.21 2.30 16.75
CA LEU A 67 -13.55 0.89 16.50
C LEU A 67 -14.78 0.74 15.61
N LEU A 68 -15.68 1.72 15.68
CA LEU A 68 -16.84 1.82 14.79
C LEU A 68 -16.71 3.09 13.98
N GLN A 69 -16.87 2.99 12.68
CA GLN A 69 -16.74 4.12 11.76
C GLN A 69 -17.83 4.03 10.69
N THR A 70 -18.20 5.19 10.16
CA THR A 70 -19.16 5.25 9.06
C THR A 70 -18.43 4.93 7.75
N SER A 71 -18.86 3.88 7.07
CA SER A 71 -18.30 3.50 5.78
C SER A 71 -18.60 4.56 4.73
N GLY A 72 -17.57 4.98 3.98
CA GLY A 72 -17.74 5.90 2.85
C GLY A 72 -18.53 5.31 1.70
N GLN A 73 -18.57 4.00 1.57
CA GLN A 73 -19.31 3.33 0.50
C GLN A 73 -20.78 3.13 0.82
N SER A 74 -21.10 2.65 2.02
CA SER A 74 -22.47 2.28 2.38
C SER A 74 -23.20 3.32 3.22
N GLY A 75 -22.47 4.27 3.82
CA GLY A 75 -23.02 5.22 4.78
C GLY A 75 -23.42 4.59 6.11
N LYS A 76 -23.14 3.31 6.32
CA LYS A 76 -23.46 2.58 7.53
C LYS A 76 -22.29 2.63 8.51
N GLU A 77 -22.63 2.57 9.80
CA GLU A 77 -21.63 2.36 10.83
C GLU A 77 -21.17 0.90 10.78
N MET A 78 -19.87 0.71 10.73
CA MET A 78 -19.25 -0.61 10.61
C MET A 78 -18.05 -0.74 11.53
N GLY A 79 -17.72 -1.95 11.90
CA GLY A 79 -16.48 -2.24 12.62
C GLY A 79 -15.27 -1.94 11.74
N VAL A 80 -14.21 -1.43 12.34
CA VAL A 80 -12.99 -0.99 11.62
C VAL A 80 -12.36 -2.14 10.81
N PHE A 81 -12.52 -3.39 11.24
CA PHE A 81 -11.94 -4.52 10.52
C PHE A 81 -12.76 -4.96 9.31
N SER A 82 -13.89 -4.31 9.07
CA SER A 82 -14.73 -4.53 7.88
C SER A 82 -14.63 -3.40 6.86
N ILE A 83 -13.74 -2.46 7.08
CA ILE A 83 -13.51 -1.32 6.18
C ILE A 83 -12.02 -1.07 6.00
N CYS A 84 -11.67 -0.26 5.00
CA CYS A 84 -10.28 0.05 4.66
C CYS A 84 -9.82 1.41 5.20
N SER A 85 -10.43 1.91 6.27
CA SER A 85 -10.04 3.16 6.87
C SER A 85 -8.59 3.13 7.36
N PRO A 86 -7.79 4.20 7.16
CA PRO A 86 -6.45 4.30 7.70
C PRO A 86 -6.41 4.46 9.22
N VAL A 87 -7.53 4.91 9.83
CA VAL A 87 -7.61 5.11 11.28
C VAL A 87 -7.97 3.76 11.91
N ARG A 88 -6.95 3.03 12.33
CA ARG A 88 -7.07 1.67 12.83
C ARG A 88 -5.97 1.36 13.85
N PRO A 89 -6.11 0.28 14.66
CA PRO A 89 -5.11 -0.02 15.72
C PRO A 89 -3.68 -0.10 15.20
N ASN A 90 -3.49 -0.75 14.06
CA ASN A 90 -2.21 -0.76 13.34
C ASN A 90 -2.48 -0.11 11.97
N PRO A 91 -2.00 1.12 11.73
CA PRO A 91 -2.34 1.86 10.51
C PRO A 91 -1.56 1.34 9.30
N ILE A 92 -1.87 0.12 8.93
CA ILE A 92 -1.24 -0.62 7.82
C ILE A 92 -2.27 -0.76 6.71
N GLY A 93 -1.85 -0.46 5.48
CA GLY A 93 -2.67 -0.60 4.29
C GLY A 93 -2.09 -1.62 3.33
N ILE A 94 -2.91 -2.01 2.37
CA ILE A 94 -2.55 -2.93 1.31
C ILE A 94 -3.09 -2.40 -0.01
N SER A 95 -2.25 -2.44 -1.05
CA SER A 95 -2.65 -2.05 -2.40
C SER A 95 -2.12 -3.07 -3.39
N VAL A 96 -2.91 -3.34 -4.44
CA VAL A 96 -2.47 -4.16 -5.57
C VAL A 96 -2.10 -3.22 -6.70
N LEU A 97 -0.82 -3.20 -7.05
CA LEU A 97 -0.28 -2.30 -8.06
C LEU A 97 0.17 -3.08 -9.30
N GLU A 98 0.15 -2.41 -10.44
CA GLU A 98 0.70 -2.96 -11.68
C GLU A 98 2.13 -2.48 -11.85
N VAL A 99 3.05 -3.38 -12.12
CA VAL A 99 4.44 -3.06 -12.39
C VAL A 99 4.57 -2.59 -13.84
N LEU A 100 5.12 -1.39 -14.02
CA LEU A 100 5.43 -0.83 -15.34
C LEU A 100 6.85 -1.17 -15.76
N GLY A 101 7.76 -1.31 -14.81
CA GLY A 101 9.16 -1.65 -15.06
C GLY A 101 9.99 -1.48 -13.81
N THR A 102 11.26 -1.85 -13.89
CA THR A 102 12.21 -1.69 -12.80
C THR A 102 13.46 -0.96 -13.30
N ARG A 103 14.04 -0.14 -12.43
CA ARG A 103 15.29 0.60 -12.69
C ARG A 103 16.13 0.54 -11.42
N GLY A 104 17.07 -0.42 -11.34
CA GLY A 104 17.81 -0.65 -10.10
C GLY A 104 16.84 -1.01 -8.98
N ALA A 105 16.91 -0.29 -7.86
CA ALA A 105 16.03 -0.51 -6.71
C ALA A 105 14.69 0.23 -6.82
N ASN A 106 14.39 0.83 -7.97
CA ASN A 106 13.13 1.53 -8.22
C ASN A 106 12.17 0.66 -9.02
N ILE A 107 10.92 0.59 -8.58
CA ILE A 107 9.84 -0.10 -9.27
C ILE A 107 8.84 0.96 -9.73
N ASP A 108 8.70 1.15 -11.02
CA ASP A 108 7.68 2.04 -11.57
C ASP A 108 6.35 1.29 -11.59
N VAL A 109 5.31 1.92 -11.08
CA VAL A 109 4.01 1.29 -10.87
C VAL A 109 2.86 2.17 -11.35
N ARG A 110 1.71 1.53 -11.56
CA ARG A 110 0.43 2.18 -11.81
C ARG A 110 -0.60 1.64 -10.81
N ARG A 111 -1.72 2.33 -10.68
CA ARG A 111 -2.83 2.07 -9.75
C ARG A 111 -2.51 2.54 -8.33
N LEU A 112 -1.68 3.56 -8.23
CA LEU A 112 -1.24 4.08 -6.95
C LEU A 112 -2.38 4.81 -6.23
N ASP A 113 -2.54 4.51 -4.96
CA ASP A 113 -3.47 5.20 -4.06
C ASP A 113 -2.79 5.65 -2.76
N MET A 114 -1.46 5.60 -2.73
CA MET A 114 -0.65 5.99 -1.59
C MET A 114 -0.06 7.39 -1.78
N LEU A 115 -0.01 8.16 -0.71
CA LEU A 115 0.59 9.50 -0.70
C LEU A 115 2.10 9.43 -0.95
N ASP A 116 2.64 10.50 -1.53
CA ASP A 116 4.10 10.65 -1.65
C ASP A 116 4.75 10.52 -0.26
N GLY A 117 5.86 9.80 -0.19
CA GLY A 117 6.57 9.57 1.06
C GLY A 117 6.03 8.42 1.91
N THR A 118 4.97 7.72 1.49
CA THR A 118 4.43 6.60 2.24
C THR A 118 5.50 5.52 2.45
N PRO A 119 5.78 5.11 3.70
CA PRO A 119 6.73 4.04 3.97
C PRO A 119 6.17 2.68 3.51
N ILE A 120 7.01 1.93 2.81
CA ILE A 120 6.68 0.58 2.35
C ILE A 120 7.23 -0.42 3.36
N LEU A 121 6.40 -1.37 3.78
CA LEU A 121 6.78 -2.38 4.77
C LEU A 121 7.10 -3.71 4.12
N ASP A 122 6.43 -4.08 3.05
CA ASP A 122 6.63 -5.36 2.37
C ASP A 122 6.05 -5.33 0.96
N ILE A 123 6.55 -6.20 0.12
CA ILE A 123 6.05 -6.44 -1.24
C ILE A 123 5.90 -7.93 -1.42
N LYS A 124 4.76 -8.35 -1.95
CA LYS A 124 4.46 -9.76 -2.22
C LYS A 124 3.92 -9.91 -3.63
N PRO A 125 4.06 -11.08 -4.25
CA PRO A 125 3.36 -11.32 -5.51
C PRO A 125 1.85 -11.36 -5.28
N HIS A 126 1.08 -10.85 -6.23
CA HIS A 126 -0.37 -10.96 -6.19
C HIS A 126 -0.76 -12.32 -6.79
N ILE A 127 -1.26 -13.20 -5.95
CA ILE A 127 -1.70 -14.54 -6.34
C ILE A 127 -3.22 -14.56 -6.23
N GLU A 128 -3.91 -14.63 -7.37
CA GLU A 128 -5.38 -14.62 -7.39
C GLU A 128 -5.96 -15.94 -6.96
N GLU A 129 -5.36 -17.03 -7.41
CA GLU A 129 -5.85 -18.36 -7.10
C GLU A 129 -4.71 -19.37 -7.21
N MET A 130 -4.62 -20.25 -6.24
CA MET A 130 -3.66 -21.35 -6.27
C MET A 130 -4.32 -22.58 -6.89
N PRO A 131 -3.71 -23.23 -7.89
CA PRO A 131 -4.22 -24.50 -8.40
C PRO A 131 -4.28 -25.52 -7.25
N GLY A 132 -5.41 -26.18 -7.12
CA GLY A 132 -5.65 -27.14 -6.05
C GLY A 132 -4.77 -28.38 -6.09
#